data_c5d66460ce7fd418a41c907e621a1fb6
#
_entry.id   c5d66460ce7fd418a41c907e621a1fb6
#
_cell.length_a   1.000
_cell.length_b   1.000
_cell.length_c   1.000
_cell.angle_alpha   90.00
_cell.angle_beta   90.00
_cell.angle_gamma   90.00
#
_symmetry.space_group_name_H-M   'P 1'
#
loop_
_entity.id
_entity.type
_entity.pdbx_description
1 polymer ?
#
loop_
_entity_poly.entity_id
_entity_poly.type
_entity_poly.pdbx_seq_one_letter_code
_entity_poly.pdbx_strand_id
1 'polypeptide(L)' 'MQALGMIETRGLVPAIEALDAMLKSADVTLVERTIIGGGLVTITVTGDVSAVHSAVDAGTASVERFG' A
#
# COMPACT_ATOMS: atom_id res chain seq x y z
N MET A 1 14.22 12.39 4.11
CA MET A 1 13.18 12.46 5.15
C MET A 1 12.27 11.26 5.02
N GLN A 2 12.07 10.56 6.10
CA GLN A 2 11.18 9.40 6.10
C GLN A 2 9.72 9.82 6.24
N ALA A 3 8.88 9.13 5.50
CA ALA A 3 7.44 9.37 5.52
C ALA A 3 6.71 8.03 5.66
N LEU A 4 5.45 8.10 6.02
CA LEU A 4 4.58 6.93 6.05
C LEU A 4 3.51 7.08 4.97
N GLY A 5 3.25 5.99 4.27
CA GLY A 5 2.15 5.91 3.32
C GLY A 5 1.23 4.77 3.71
N MET A 6 -0.05 4.95 3.46
CA MET A 6 -1.03 3.97 3.89
C MET A 6 -2.08 3.76 2.81
N ILE A 7 -2.44 2.50 2.60
CA ILE A 7 -3.55 2.14 1.73
C ILE A 7 -4.48 1.22 2.53
N GLU A 8 -5.76 1.47 2.42
CA GLU A 8 -6.77 0.61 3.02
C GLU A 8 -7.58 -0.04 1.90
N THR A 9 -7.76 -1.35 2.00
CA THR A 9 -8.53 -2.11 1.02
C THR A 9 -9.61 -2.90 1.71
N ARG A 10 -10.61 -3.28 0.93
CA ARG A 10 -11.63 -4.20 1.38
C ARG A 10 -11.22 -5.59 0.95
N GLY A 11 -10.76 -6.39 1.91
CA GLY A 11 -10.31 -7.76 1.68
C GLY A 11 -8.80 -7.88 1.49
N LEU A 12 -8.32 -9.11 1.67
CA LEU A 12 -6.89 -9.41 1.68
C LEU A 12 -6.30 -9.44 0.26
N VAL A 13 -7.04 -9.95 -0.71
CA VAL A 13 -6.49 -10.08 -2.07
C VAL A 13 -6.12 -8.72 -2.67
N PRO A 14 -7.00 -7.70 -2.67
CA PRO A 14 -6.58 -6.38 -3.16
C PRO A 14 -5.46 -5.77 -2.31
N ALA A 15 -5.38 -6.08 -1.01
CA ALA A 15 -4.29 -5.59 -0.17
C ALA A 15 -2.95 -6.14 -0.65
N ILE A 16 -2.90 -7.42 -0.96
CA ILE A 16 -1.67 -8.07 -1.45
C ILE A 16 -1.28 -7.49 -2.82
N GLU A 17 -2.24 -7.28 -3.70
CA GLU A 17 -1.99 -6.67 -5.00
C GLU A 17 -1.44 -5.25 -4.86
N ALA A 18 -2.03 -4.46 -3.95
CA ALA A 18 -1.55 -3.11 -3.70
C ALA A 18 -0.12 -3.13 -3.16
N LEU A 19 0.16 -4.00 -2.19
CA LEU A 19 1.49 -4.11 -1.61
C LEU A 19 2.53 -4.49 -2.67
N ASP A 20 2.22 -5.46 -3.51
CA ASP A 20 3.12 -5.87 -4.58
C ASP A 20 3.44 -4.70 -5.51
N ALA A 21 2.42 -3.96 -5.93
CA ALA A 21 2.61 -2.79 -6.79
C ALA A 21 3.46 -1.72 -6.11
N MET A 22 3.24 -1.48 -4.83
CA MET A 22 4.00 -0.49 -4.06
C MET A 22 5.47 -0.87 -3.98
N LEU A 23 5.76 -2.12 -3.65
CA LEU A 23 7.13 -2.58 -3.46
C LEU A 23 7.91 -2.64 -4.79
N LYS A 24 7.21 -2.87 -5.90
CA LYS A 24 7.85 -2.91 -7.22
C LYS A 24 8.08 -1.53 -7.81
N SER A 25 7.30 -0.53 -7.41
CA SER A 25 7.34 0.79 -8.05
C SER A 25 8.27 1.78 -7.38
N ALA A 26 8.63 1.55 -6.12
CA ALA A 26 9.42 2.52 -5.38
C ALA A 26 10.20 1.84 -4.25
N ASP A 27 11.23 2.53 -3.77
CA ASP A 27 12.07 2.04 -2.69
C ASP A 27 11.41 2.32 -1.34
N VAL A 28 10.42 1.49 -1.01
CA VAL A 28 9.70 1.57 0.26
C VAL A 28 9.76 0.22 0.96
N THR A 29 9.54 0.25 2.27
CA THR A 29 9.56 -0.94 3.12
C THR A 29 8.20 -1.09 3.79
N LEU A 30 7.69 -2.32 3.84
CA LEU A 30 6.47 -2.61 4.57
C LEU A 30 6.71 -2.43 6.07
N VAL A 31 5.92 -1.59 6.70
CA VAL A 31 5.97 -1.38 8.15
C VAL A 31 4.98 -2.28 8.85
N GLU A 32 3.75 -2.31 8.35
CA GLU A 32 2.68 -3.02 9.02
C GLU A 32 1.58 -3.40 8.04
N ARG A 33 1.01 -4.56 8.27
CA ARG A 33 -0.21 -4.99 7.60
C ARG A 33 -1.20 -5.34 8.71
N THR A 34 -2.29 -4.61 8.78
CA THR A 34 -3.29 -4.78 9.83
C THR A 34 -4.62 -5.20 9.23
N ILE A 35 -5.21 -6.24 9.78
CA ILE A 35 -6.54 -6.69 9.40
C ILE A 35 -7.51 -6.16 10.45
N ILE A 36 -8.44 -5.31 9.99
CA ILE A 36 -9.42 -4.66 10.86
C ILE A 36 -10.75 -5.36 10.65
N GLY A 37 -11.63 -5.29 11.64
CA GLY A 37 -12.98 -5.85 11.54
C GLY A 37 -13.71 -5.32 10.31
N GLY A 38 -14.67 -6.10 9.79
CA GLY A 38 -15.41 -5.73 8.60
C GLY A 38 -14.70 -5.99 7.28
N GLY A 39 -13.60 -6.76 7.30
CA GLY A 39 -12.87 -7.11 6.10
C GLY A 39 -11.91 -6.04 5.60
N LEU A 40 -11.66 -5.01 6.40
CA LEU A 40 -10.73 -3.94 6.01
C LEU A 40 -9.29 -4.36 6.32
N VAL A 41 -8.39 -4.11 5.37
CA VAL A 41 -6.97 -4.40 5.51
C VAL A 41 -6.19 -3.13 5.23
N THR A 42 -5.29 -2.77 6.14
CA THR A 42 -4.45 -1.58 6.01
C THR A 42 -3.01 -2.01 5.77
N ILE A 43 -2.40 -1.42 4.74
CA ILE A 43 -0.98 -1.61 4.41
C ILE A 43 -0.27 -0.29 4.67
N THR A 44 0.78 -0.32 5.49
CA THR A 44 1.58 0.87 5.79
C THR A 44 3.01 0.63 5.32
N VAL A 45 3.54 1.58 4.57
CA VAL A 45 4.92 1.54 4.08
C VAL A 45 5.67 2.80 4.52
N THR A 46 7.00 2.72 4.53
CA THR A 46 7.86 3.85 4.84
C THR A 46 8.97 3.97 3.82
N GLY A 47 9.49 5.17 3.67
CA GLY A 47 10.58 5.50 2.77
C GLY A 47 10.67 7.02 2.64
N ASP A 48 11.51 7.50 1.70
CA ASP A 48 11.54 8.92 1.42
C ASP A 48 10.18 9.40 0.92
N VAL A 49 9.88 10.67 1.13
CA VAL A 49 8.59 11.27 0.77
C VAL A 49 8.23 10.98 -0.68
N SER A 50 9.15 11.19 -1.62
CA SER A 50 8.85 10.95 -3.04
C SER A 50 8.62 9.48 -3.34
N ALA A 51 9.36 8.58 -2.68
CA ALA A 51 9.19 7.13 -2.86
C ALA A 51 7.84 6.68 -2.32
N VAL A 52 7.45 7.18 -1.15
CA VAL A 52 6.16 6.85 -0.55
C VAL A 52 5.01 7.35 -1.42
N HIS A 53 5.14 8.56 -1.95
CA HIS A 53 4.12 9.12 -2.84
C HIS A 53 3.94 8.25 -4.08
N SER A 54 5.04 7.86 -4.72
CA SER A 54 5.00 6.99 -5.90
C SER A 54 4.41 5.62 -5.57
N ALA A 55 4.78 5.07 -4.40
CA ALA A 55 4.26 3.77 -3.98
C ALA A 55 2.74 3.81 -3.78
N VAL A 56 2.25 4.83 -3.08
CA VAL A 56 0.81 4.95 -2.82
C VAL A 56 0.04 5.11 -4.14
N ASP A 57 0.56 5.92 -5.06
CA ASP A 57 -0.07 6.08 -6.38
C ASP A 57 -0.15 4.74 -7.12
N ALA A 58 0.95 3.97 -7.13
CA ALA A 58 0.99 2.67 -7.81
C ALA A 58 0.04 1.66 -7.16
N GLY A 59 0.00 1.64 -5.83
CA GLY A 59 -0.90 0.75 -5.10
C GLY A 59 -2.36 1.07 -5.35
N THR A 60 -2.70 2.35 -5.34
CA THR A 60 -4.05 2.81 -5.60
C THR A 60 -4.49 2.45 -7.03
N ALA A 61 -3.63 2.67 -8.01
CA ALA A 61 -3.92 2.31 -9.40
C ALA A 61 -4.13 0.81 -9.56
N SER A 62 -3.35 0.00 -8.85
CA SER A 62 -3.47 -1.46 -8.90
C SER A 62 -4.84 -1.90 -8.39
N VAL A 63 -5.26 -1.36 -7.24
CA VAL A 63 -6.56 -1.72 -6.65
C VAL A 63 -7.71 -1.29 -7.55
N GLU A 64 -7.63 -0.11 -8.13
CA GLU A 64 -8.67 0.40 -9.02
C GLU A 64 -8.86 -0.46 -10.25
N ARG A 65 -7.77 -1.07 -10.76
CA ARG A 65 -7.86 -1.97 -11.91
C ARG A 65 -8.67 -3.23 -11.61
N PHE A 66 -8.65 -3.68 -10.38
CA PHE A 66 -9.36 -4.90 -10.00
C PHE A 66 -10.76 -4.62 -9.47
N GLY A 67 -11.10 -3.37 -9.36
CA GLY A 67 -12.41 -2.97 -9.05
C GLY A 67 -12.86 -2.76 -7.74
#